data_bd649f047835ca6f75707b51c53556ad
#
_entry.id   bd649f047835ca6f75707b51c53556ad
#
_cell.length_a   1.000
_cell.length_b   1.000
_cell.length_c   1.000
_cell.angle_alpha   90.00
_cell.angle_beta   90.00
_cell.angle_gamma   90.00
#
_symmetry.space_group_name_H-M   'P 1'
#
loop_
_entity.id
_entity.type
_entity.pdbx_description
1 polymer ?
#
loop_
_entity_poly.entity_id
_entity_poly.type
_entity_poly.pdbx_seq_one_letter_code
_entity_poly.pdbx_strand_id
1 'polypeptide(L)'
;MLVTKPADIEGATKAAECVVKTHERLVEYLREGQTLAEIDAFVGKTLKDLDAPSCFVGYKIRGHPPFPSHACLSVNSCVVHGTHDMRASPLRRGDLISIDIGVRHQGWIGDAAWTYAIKERDAISEALMRCGVESLRRGVAALKPGRPLIDFAKAVQGHVEK
;
A
#
# COMPACT_ATOMS: atom_id res chain seq x y z
N MET A 1 11.63 -3.86 -17.08
CA MET A 1 12.80 -4.71 -16.75
C MET A 1 12.31 -6.16 -16.70
N LEU A 2 13.04 -7.10 -17.24
CA LEU A 2 12.72 -8.52 -17.12
C LEU A 2 13.56 -9.13 -16.01
N VAL A 3 12.94 -9.87 -15.11
CA VAL A 3 13.62 -10.67 -14.09
C VAL A 3 14.13 -11.95 -14.76
N THR A 4 15.44 -12.07 -14.93
CA THR A 4 16.05 -13.17 -15.70
C THR A 4 17.12 -13.94 -14.93
N LYS A 5 17.60 -13.38 -13.82
CA LYS A 5 18.71 -13.96 -13.03
C LYS A 5 18.32 -14.10 -11.58
N PRO A 6 18.89 -15.04 -10.83
CA PRO A 6 18.66 -15.17 -9.39
C PRO A 6 18.87 -13.85 -8.61
N ALA A 7 19.90 -13.07 -8.98
CA ALA A 7 20.18 -11.77 -8.38
C ALA A 7 19.03 -10.74 -8.60
N ASP A 8 18.30 -10.84 -9.72
CA ASP A 8 17.14 -9.98 -10.00
C ASP A 8 15.99 -10.31 -9.02
N ILE A 9 15.77 -11.60 -8.76
CA ILE A 9 14.76 -12.08 -7.80
C ILE A 9 15.14 -11.59 -6.40
N GLU A 10 16.41 -11.74 -6.00
CA GLU A 10 16.90 -11.28 -4.70
C GLU A 10 16.71 -9.77 -4.54
N GLY A 11 17.05 -8.97 -5.55
CA GLY A 11 16.89 -7.52 -5.51
C GLY A 11 15.42 -7.11 -5.39
N ALA A 12 14.53 -7.71 -6.19
CA ALA A 12 13.09 -7.46 -6.10
C ALA A 12 12.52 -7.87 -4.73
N THR A 13 12.96 -9.01 -4.20
CA THR A 13 12.56 -9.48 -2.87
C THR A 13 12.97 -8.50 -1.78
N LYS A 14 14.22 -8.01 -1.79
CA LYS A 14 14.70 -7.02 -0.81
C LYS A 14 13.91 -5.72 -0.86
N ALA A 15 13.55 -5.23 -2.06
CA ALA A 15 12.69 -4.06 -2.20
C ALA A 15 11.29 -4.31 -1.63
N ALA A 16 10.69 -5.46 -1.91
CA ALA A 16 9.39 -5.86 -1.33
C ALA A 16 9.45 -5.99 0.19
N GLU A 17 10.53 -6.57 0.75
CA GLU A 17 10.74 -6.67 2.20
C GLU A 17 10.79 -5.30 2.89
N CYS A 18 11.32 -4.26 2.24
CA CYS A 18 11.29 -2.89 2.79
C CYS A 18 9.87 -2.37 2.93
N VAL A 19 8.98 -2.67 1.97
CA VAL A 19 7.55 -2.32 2.06
C VAL A 19 6.89 -3.08 3.21
N VAL A 20 7.09 -4.40 3.29
CA VAL A 20 6.53 -5.25 4.36
C VAL A 20 6.97 -4.75 5.74
N LYS A 21 8.27 -4.51 5.95
CA LYS A 21 8.80 -3.98 7.22
C LYS A 21 8.21 -2.62 7.59
N THR A 22 7.92 -1.78 6.58
CA THR A 22 7.27 -0.48 6.83
C THR A 22 5.83 -0.68 7.30
N HIS A 23 5.08 -1.60 6.67
CA HIS A 23 3.73 -1.95 7.11
C HIS A 23 3.70 -2.60 8.50
N GLU A 24 4.65 -3.47 8.82
CA GLU A 24 4.79 -4.06 10.17
C GLU A 24 4.99 -2.98 11.24
N ARG A 25 5.85 -2.00 10.99
CA ARG A 25 6.05 -0.86 11.92
C ARG A 25 4.81 0.03 12.01
N LEU A 26 4.05 0.17 10.93
CA LEU A 26 2.78 0.91 10.93
C LEU A 26 1.71 0.23 11.79
N VAL A 27 1.64 -1.10 11.84
CA VAL A 27 0.73 -1.84 12.74
C VAL A 27 0.93 -1.40 14.20
N GLU A 28 2.18 -1.23 14.62
CA GLU A 28 2.52 -0.81 15.99
C GLU A 28 2.35 0.70 16.21
N TYR A 29 2.43 1.50 15.15
CA TYR A 29 2.43 2.95 15.23
C TYR A 29 1.02 3.56 15.15
N LEU A 30 0.14 2.98 14.29
CA LEU A 30 -1.17 3.56 13.99
C LEU A 30 -2.10 3.58 15.19
N ARG A 31 -2.74 4.73 15.45
CA ARG A 31 -3.71 4.91 16.52
C ARG A 31 -4.69 6.05 16.23
N GLU A 32 -5.80 6.03 16.91
CA GLU A 32 -6.76 7.12 16.95
C GLU A 32 -6.09 8.43 17.39
N GLY A 33 -6.51 9.54 16.82
CA GLY A 33 -6.01 10.88 17.11
C GLY A 33 -4.81 11.32 16.28
N GLN A 34 -4.21 10.45 15.48
CA GLN A 34 -3.11 10.82 14.58
C GLN A 34 -3.62 11.54 13.34
N THR A 35 -2.86 12.51 12.87
CA THR A 35 -3.05 13.17 11.57
C THR A 35 -2.39 12.39 10.45
N LEU A 36 -2.83 12.58 9.22
CA LEU A 36 -2.18 11.99 8.05
C LEU A 36 -0.74 12.49 7.87
N ALA A 37 -0.47 13.74 8.25
CA ALA A 37 0.89 14.30 8.20
C ALA A 37 1.86 13.59 9.16
N GLU A 38 1.41 13.23 10.36
CA GLU A 38 2.22 12.45 11.32
C GLU A 38 2.50 11.04 10.80
N ILE A 39 1.52 10.41 10.14
CA ILE A 39 1.67 9.09 9.55
C ILE A 39 2.64 9.14 8.37
N ASP A 40 2.51 10.12 7.48
CA ASP A 40 3.43 10.30 6.34
C ASP A 40 4.87 10.55 6.80
N ALA A 41 5.05 11.38 7.82
CA ALA A 41 6.37 11.65 8.41
C ALA A 41 6.98 10.37 9.01
N PHE A 42 6.17 9.55 9.68
CA PHE A 42 6.62 8.25 10.20
C PHE A 42 7.04 7.29 9.07
N VAL A 43 6.25 7.21 7.99
CA VAL A 43 6.61 6.43 6.80
C VAL A 43 7.92 6.94 6.22
N GLY A 44 8.05 8.24 5.96
CA GLY A 44 9.26 8.84 5.41
C GLY A 44 10.51 8.54 6.25
N LYS A 45 10.40 8.64 7.59
CA LYS A 45 11.49 8.26 8.51
C LYS A 45 11.82 6.78 8.41
N THR A 46 10.80 5.91 8.42
CA THR A 46 10.99 4.47 8.33
C THR A 46 11.69 4.05 7.04
N LEU A 47 11.27 4.62 5.90
CA LEU A 47 11.88 4.36 4.60
C LEU A 47 13.34 4.82 4.54
N LYS A 48 13.65 5.95 5.18
CA LYS A 48 15.05 6.42 5.32
C LYS A 48 15.88 5.45 6.14
N ASP A 49 15.36 4.96 7.27
CA ASP A 49 16.06 3.99 8.14
C ASP A 49 16.31 2.64 7.42
N LEU A 50 15.49 2.30 6.42
CA LEU A 50 15.61 1.09 5.60
C LEU A 50 16.46 1.28 4.33
N ASP A 51 17.00 2.47 4.08
CA ASP A 51 17.66 2.83 2.82
C ASP A 51 16.81 2.49 1.58
N ALA A 52 15.52 2.82 1.66
CA ALA A 52 14.50 2.53 0.66
C ALA A 52 13.59 3.75 0.41
N PRO A 53 14.09 4.82 -0.21
CA PRO A 53 13.32 6.05 -0.43
C PRO A 53 12.02 5.78 -1.18
N SER A 54 10.98 6.56 -0.84
CA SER A 54 9.67 6.53 -1.51
C SER A 54 9.80 6.80 -3.01
N CYS A 55 9.03 6.04 -3.80
CA CYS A 55 8.83 6.31 -5.22
C CYS A 55 7.78 7.39 -5.47
N PHE A 56 6.99 7.77 -4.46
CA PHE A 56 5.83 8.63 -4.61
C PHE A 56 6.16 10.10 -4.36
N VAL A 57 6.80 10.43 -3.24
CA VAL A 57 7.12 11.82 -2.94
C VAL A 57 7.97 12.45 -4.03
N GLY A 58 7.51 13.59 -4.53
CA GLY A 58 8.15 14.28 -5.65
C GLY A 58 7.87 13.70 -7.03
N TYR A 59 7.12 12.59 -7.15
CA TYR A 59 6.70 12.05 -8.46
C TYR A 59 5.88 13.10 -9.23
N LYS A 60 6.25 13.32 -10.47
CA LYS A 60 5.71 14.43 -11.27
C LYS A 60 5.08 13.95 -12.57
N ILE A 61 3.81 14.27 -12.73
CA ILE A 61 3.10 14.11 -13.99
C ILE A 61 3.00 15.50 -14.67
N ARG A 62 3.17 15.54 -15.99
CA ARG A 62 3.07 16.79 -16.74
C ARG A 62 1.71 17.46 -16.48
N GLY A 63 1.75 18.73 -16.11
CA GLY A 63 0.53 19.52 -15.83
C GLY A 63 0.00 19.40 -14.40
N HIS A 64 0.65 18.61 -13.54
CA HIS A 64 0.27 18.45 -12.14
C HIS A 64 1.44 18.82 -11.20
N PRO A 65 1.16 19.29 -9.97
CA PRO A 65 2.19 19.45 -8.95
C PRO A 65 2.83 18.10 -8.60
N PRO A 66 4.05 18.08 -8.07
CA PRO A 66 4.66 16.84 -7.57
C PRO A 66 3.79 16.22 -6.47
N PHE A 67 3.74 14.88 -6.42
CA PHE A 67 3.03 14.19 -5.35
C PHE A 67 3.66 14.53 -3.99
N PRO A 68 2.87 14.98 -3.00
CA PRO A 68 3.44 15.61 -1.80
C PRO A 68 3.86 14.62 -0.71
N SER A 69 3.42 13.36 -0.76
CA SER A 69 3.49 12.40 0.34
C SER A 69 4.46 11.26 0.06
N HIS A 70 5.01 10.66 1.13
CA HIS A 70 5.84 9.46 1.04
C HIS A 70 5.01 8.20 0.77
N ALA A 71 3.73 8.21 1.16
CA ALA A 71 2.77 7.14 0.91
C ALA A 71 1.44 7.71 0.42
N CYS A 72 0.61 6.89 -0.23
CA CYS A 72 -0.80 7.23 -0.40
C CYS A 72 -1.55 6.90 0.90
N LEU A 73 -2.28 7.86 1.45
CA LEU A 73 -2.99 7.77 2.72
C LEU A 73 -4.48 7.99 2.48
N SER A 74 -5.19 6.93 2.15
CA SER A 74 -6.57 6.99 1.68
C SER A 74 -7.54 6.57 2.78
N VAL A 75 -8.34 7.52 3.28
CA VAL A 75 -9.25 7.32 4.42
C VAL A 75 -10.69 7.20 3.95
N ASN A 76 -11.38 6.16 4.40
CA ASN A 76 -12.81 5.91 4.19
C ASN A 76 -13.22 5.98 2.70
N SER A 77 -13.93 7.02 2.28
CA SER A 77 -14.40 7.22 0.90
C SER A 77 -13.30 7.60 -0.11
N CYS A 78 -12.12 7.95 0.35
CA CYS A 78 -10.96 8.11 -0.52
C CYS A 78 -10.45 6.73 -0.93
N VAL A 79 -10.66 6.34 -2.19
CA VAL A 79 -10.32 4.99 -2.65
C VAL A 79 -8.82 4.80 -2.80
N VAL A 80 -8.13 5.75 -3.46
CA VAL A 80 -6.69 5.71 -3.73
C VAL A 80 -6.10 7.12 -3.78
N HIS A 81 -4.77 7.22 -3.78
CA HIS A 81 -3.98 8.44 -3.98
C HIS A 81 -4.26 9.57 -2.98
N GLY A 82 -4.78 9.23 -1.79
CA GLY A 82 -4.90 10.18 -0.70
C GLY A 82 -3.54 10.72 -0.29
N THR A 83 -3.47 12.01 0.08
CA THR A 83 -2.23 12.69 0.48
C THR A 83 -2.29 13.12 1.94
N HIS A 84 -1.13 13.38 2.54
CA HIS A 84 -1.03 13.75 3.94
C HIS A 84 -1.78 15.05 4.31
N ASP A 85 -2.06 15.90 3.34
CA ASP A 85 -2.73 17.20 3.48
C ASP A 85 -4.21 17.21 3.05
N MET A 86 -4.74 16.09 2.51
CA MET A 86 -6.14 16.00 2.08
C MET A 86 -7.16 16.10 3.22
N ARG A 87 -6.74 15.82 4.45
CA ARG A 87 -7.59 15.84 5.62
C ARG A 87 -6.84 16.45 6.81
N ALA A 88 -7.34 17.59 7.29
CA ALA A 88 -6.79 18.24 8.49
C ALA A 88 -7.21 17.55 9.79
N SER A 89 -8.39 16.87 9.81
CA SER A 89 -8.87 16.19 11.02
C SER A 89 -8.13 14.89 11.28
N PRO A 90 -7.79 14.58 12.53
CA PRO A 90 -7.12 13.32 12.88
C PRO A 90 -8.00 12.10 12.64
N LEU A 91 -7.37 10.92 12.60
CA LEU A 91 -8.06 9.63 12.51
C LEU A 91 -8.95 9.40 13.73
N ARG A 92 -10.11 8.83 13.50
CA ARG A 92 -11.12 8.51 14.52
C ARG A 92 -11.32 7.01 14.63
N ARG A 93 -11.85 6.58 15.76
CA ARG A 93 -12.35 5.22 15.95
C ARG A 93 -13.33 4.85 14.83
N GLY A 94 -13.13 3.68 14.22
CA GLY A 94 -13.93 3.18 13.11
C GLY A 94 -13.47 3.65 11.72
N ASP A 95 -12.53 4.60 11.60
CA ASP A 95 -11.96 4.94 10.30
C ASP A 95 -11.21 3.74 9.71
N LEU A 96 -11.36 3.52 8.41
CA LEU A 96 -10.49 2.68 7.61
C LEU A 96 -9.46 3.56 6.91
N ILE A 97 -8.20 3.19 6.96
CA ILE A 97 -7.13 3.84 6.19
C ILE A 97 -6.40 2.81 5.34
N SER A 98 -6.38 3.02 4.04
CA SER A 98 -5.52 2.28 3.11
C SER A 98 -4.22 3.05 2.93
N ILE A 99 -3.11 2.42 3.27
CA ILE A 99 -1.77 2.98 3.12
C ILE A 99 -1.07 2.21 2.03
N ASP A 100 -0.68 2.92 0.97
CA ASP A 100 0.00 2.38 -0.19
C ASP A 100 1.43 2.93 -0.23
N ILE A 101 2.41 2.04 -0.30
CA ILE A 101 3.84 2.35 -0.17
C ILE A 101 4.62 1.78 -1.33
N GLY A 102 5.19 2.66 -2.12
CA GLY A 102 6.15 2.32 -3.17
C GLY A 102 7.57 2.76 -2.78
N VAL A 103 8.52 1.86 -2.85
CA VAL A 103 9.93 2.12 -2.49
C VAL A 103 10.89 1.79 -3.61
N ARG A 104 12.04 2.47 -3.60
CA ARG A 104 13.19 2.10 -4.43
C ARG A 104 14.33 1.62 -3.53
N HIS A 105 14.76 0.38 -3.70
CA HIS A 105 15.90 -0.17 -2.97
C HIS A 105 16.90 -0.80 -3.95
N GLN A 106 18.12 -0.29 -3.99
CA GLN A 106 19.22 -0.77 -4.85
C GLN A 106 18.80 -0.95 -6.34
N GLY A 107 18.00 -0.01 -6.85
CA GLY A 107 17.52 -0.03 -8.24
C GLY A 107 16.27 -0.86 -8.50
N TRP A 108 15.76 -1.60 -7.49
CA TRP A 108 14.51 -2.36 -7.55
C TRP A 108 13.37 -1.60 -6.90
N ILE A 109 12.14 -1.89 -7.32
CA ILE A 109 10.93 -1.28 -6.77
C ILE A 109 10.12 -2.36 -6.06
N GLY A 110 9.72 -2.06 -4.82
CA GLY A 110 8.68 -2.77 -4.08
C GLY A 110 7.48 -1.86 -3.93
N ASP A 111 6.28 -2.43 -4.02
CA ASP A 111 5.02 -1.69 -3.96
C ASP A 111 3.92 -2.57 -3.38
N ALA A 112 3.22 -2.09 -2.36
CA ALA A 112 2.07 -2.77 -1.79
C ALA A 112 1.21 -1.81 -0.94
N ALA A 113 -0.09 -2.12 -0.88
CA ALA A 113 -1.07 -1.40 -0.07
C ALA A 113 -1.73 -2.32 0.97
N TRP A 114 -1.87 -1.83 2.21
CA TRP A 114 -2.62 -2.49 3.28
C TRP A 114 -3.69 -1.55 3.83
N THR A 115 -4.84 -2.12 4.21
CA THR A 115 -5.92 -1.38 4.86
C THR A 115 -5.94 -1.69 6.35
N TYR A 116 -6.00 -0.64 7.16
CA TYR A 116 -6.03 -0.69 8.61
C TYR A 116 -7.35 -0.15 9.12
N ALA A 117 -7.91 -0.79 10.14
CA ALA A 117 -9.04 -0.25 10.89
C ALA A 117 -8.54 0.40 12.19
N ILE A 118 -9.01 1.59 12.47
CA ILE A 118 -8.62 2.35 13.67
C ILE A 118 -9.51 1.93 14.85
N LYS A 119 -8.93 1.20 15.80
CA LYS A 119 -9.57 0.69 17.03
C LYS A 119 -10.63 -0.38 16.83
N GLU A 120 -11.61 -0.17 15.96
CA GLU A 120 -12.76 -1.07 15.79
C GLU A 120 -13.17 -1.21 14.34
N ARG A 121 -13.90 -2.25 14.05
CA ARG A 121 -14.49 -2.55 12.75
C ARG A 121 -15.95 -2.92 12.96
N ASP A 122 -16.84 -2.34 12.19
CA ASP A 122 -18.19 -2.85 12.07
C ASP A 122 -18.24 -4.07 11.13
N ALA A 123 -19.39 -4.72 11.04
CA ALA A 123 -19.56 -5.92 10.24
C ALA A 123 -19.31 -5.67 8.73
N ILE A 124 -19.63 -4.47 8.24
CA ILE A 124 -19.43 -4.09 6.83
C ILE A 124 -17.94 -3.91 6.55
N SER A 125 -17.24 -3.15 7.40
CA SER A 125 -15.79 -2.94 7.30
C SER A 125 -15.02 -4.26 7.39
N GLU A 126 -15.40 -5.15 8.31
CA GLU A 126 -14.79 -6.49 8.42
C GLU A 126 -14.99 -7.32 7.16
N ALA A 127 -16.21 -7.32 6.61
CA ALA A 127 -16.53 -8.05 5.38
C ALA A 127 -15.73 -7.49 4.18
N LEU A 128 -15.64 -6.16 4.05
CA LEU A 128 -14.88 -5.49 2.99
C LEU A 128 -13.39 -5.83 3.06
N MET A 129 -12.77 -5.69 4.24
CA MET A 129 -11.35 -6.01 4.42
C MET A 129 -11.05 -7.49 4.14
N ARG A 130 -11.91 -8.40 4.60
CA ARG A 130 -11.78 -9.83 4.32
C ARG A 130 -11.95 -10.14 2.84
N CYS A 131 -12.90 -9.51 2.16
CA CYS A 131 -13.08 -9.64 0.71
C CYS A 131 -11.82 -9.20 -0.04
N GLY A 132 -11.21 -8.08 0.34
CA GLY A 132 -9.95 -7.60 -0.25
C GLY A 132 -8.80 -8.62 -0.12
N VAL A 133 -8.59 -9.14 1.08
CA VAL A 133 -7.55 -10.16 1.32
C VAL A 133 -7.79 -11.43 0.49
N GLU A 134 -9.03 -11.93 0.48
CA GLU A 134 -9.38 -13.15 -0.24
C GLU A 134 -9.31 -12.94 -1.76
N SER A 135 -9.73 -11.78 -2.29
CA SER A 135 -9.62 -11.47 -3.71
C SER A 135 -8.17 -11.47 -4.19
N LEU A 136 -7.26 -10.88 -3.40
CA LEU A 136 -5.82 -10.91 -3.68
C LEU A 136 -5.27 -12.33 -3.70
N ARG A 137 -5.61 -13.15 -2.70
CA ARG A 137 -5.18 -14.56 -2.65
C ARG A 137 -5.62 -15.35 -3.89
N ARG A 138 -6.85 -15.15 -4.34
CA ARG A 138 -7.39 -15.80 -5.55
C ARG A 138 -6.69 -15.30 -6.81
N GLY A 139 -6.45 -13.98 -6.89
CA GLY A 139 -5.69 -13.38 -7.99
C GLY A 139 -4.29 -13.99 -8.09
N VAL A 140 -3.55 -14.01 -6.98
CA VAL A 140 -2.18 -14.59 -6.94
C VAL A 140 -2.19 -16.08 -7.30
N ALA A 141 -3.16 -16.86 -6.82
CA ALA A 141 -3.29 -18.28 -7.15
C ALA A 141 -3.56 -18.55 -8.65
N ALA A 142 -4.18 -17.58 -9.34
CA ALA A 142 -4.43 -17.64 -10.79
C ALA A 142 -3.18 -17.33 -11.62
N LEU A 143 -2.16 -16.68 -11.06
CA LEU A 143 -0.91 -16.35 -11.74
C LEU A 143 -0.06 -17.62 -11.90
N LYS A 144 0.06 -18.11 -13.14
CA LYS A 144 0.88 -19.27 -13.48
C LYS A 144 1.61 -19.03 -14.81
N PRO A 145 2.84 -19.54 -14.97
CA PRO A 145 3.54 -19.48 -16.24
C PRO A 145 2.66 -19.99 -17.41
N GLY A 146 2.65 -19.26 -18.51
CA GLY A 146 1.85 -19.60 -19.70
C GLY A 146 0.35 -19.24 -19.61
N ARG A 147 -0.13 -18.74 -18.46
CA ARG A 147 -1.52 -18.25 -18.35
C ARG A 147 -1.62 -16.76 -18.67
N PRO A 148 -2.71 -16.32 -19.32
CA PRO A 148 -2.94 -14.91 -19.57
C PRO A 148 -3.14 -14.11 -18.26
N LEU A 149 -2.63 -12.88 -18.20
CA LEU A 149 -2.79 -12.01 -17.03
C LEU A 149 -4.26 -11.69 -16.71
N ILE A 150 -5.15 -11.77 -17.72
CA ILE A 150 -6.60 -11.60 -17.51
C ILE A 150 -7.20 -12.61 -16.52
N ASP A 151 -6.55 -13.78 -16.33
CA ASP A 151 -7.01 -14.78 -15.37
C ASP A 151 -6.91 -14.26 -13.92
N PHE A 152 -5.89 -13.43 -13.63
CA PHE A 152 -5.79 -12.69 -12.36
C PHE A 152 -6.99 -11.76 -12.18
N ALA A 153 -7.26 -10.91 -13.16
CA ALA A 153 -8.35 -9.94 -13.09
C ALA A 153 -9.72 -10.63 -12.91
N LYS A 154 -9.98 -11.71 -13.65
CA LYS A 154 -11.22 -12.51 -13.53
C LYS A 154 -11.35 -13.15 -12.15
N ALA A 155 -10.26 -13.64 -11.57
CA ALA A 155 -10.28 -14.26 -10.25
C ALA A 155 -10.59 -13.25 -9.14
N VAL A 156 -10.05 -12.03 -9.24
CA VAL A 156 -10.34 -10.91 -8.33
C VAL A 156 -11.79 -10.46 -8.51
N GLN A 157 -12.18 -10.07 -9.71
CA GLN A 157 -13.51 -9.54 -10.02
C GLN A 157 -14.61 -10.55 -9.65
N GLY A 158 -14.49 -11.80 -10.06
CA GLY A 158 -15.49 -12.82 -9.80
C GLY A 158 -15.65 -13.19 -8.31
N HIS A 159 -14.75 -12.73 -7.44
CA HIS A 159 -14.92 -12.81 -5.98
C HIS A 159 -15.59 -11.57 -5.40
N VAL A 160 -15.18 -10.39 -5.86
CA VAL A 160 -15.67 -9.10 -5.33
C VAL A 160 -17.13 -8.84 -5.70
N GLU A 161 -17.60 -9.33 -6.85
CA GLU A 161 -18.97 -9.14 -7.34
C GLU A 161 -20.02 -10.13 -6.76
N LYS A 162 -19.64 -10.98 -5.81
CA LYS A 162 -20.53 -11.95 -5.14
C LYS A 162 -21.04 -11.44 -3.80
#